data_7cdba59413a66c15ccb419737958c8a3
#
_entry.id   7cdba59413a66c15ccb419737958c8a3
#
_cell.length_a   1.000
_cell.length_b   1.000
_cell.length_c   1.000
_cell.angle_alpha   90.00
_cell.angle_beta   90.00
_cell.angle_gamma   90.00
#
_symmetry.space_group_name_H-M   'P 1'
#
loop_
_entity.id
_entity.type
_entity.pdbx_description
1 polymer ?
#
loop_
_entity_poly.entity_id
_entity_poly.type
_entity_poly.pdbx_seq_one_letter_code
_entity_poly.pdbx_strand_id
1 'polypeptide(L)'
;IGSIALALSKSRDTSWILLVAVLVLLTLISIGLAFAMPKIKILQSLIDKLNLVSRENLSGMMVIRAFGNEEHEEKRFEASNKDLRMTNRFIQRTISIVQPMMTVIMNFTSVAVVWFGANAIIERNLELGQMMAYIQYAMHVIMSFLFIAMIFVNIPRALVSIRRVGEILET
;
A
#
# COMPACT_ATOMS: atom_id res chain seq x y z
N ILE A 1 12.66 11.23 -8.70
CA ILE A 1 14.13 11.25 -8.95
C ILE A 1 14.62 12.69 -9.14
N GLY A 2 13.97 13.49 -10.01
CA GLY A 2 14.36 14.89 -10.23
C GLY A 2 14.34 15.77 -8.97
N SER A 3 13.31 15.65 -8.14
CA SER A 3 13.18 16.41 -6.88
C SER A 3 14.29 16.08 -5.87
N ILE A 4 14.72 14.81 -5.83
CA ILE A 4 15.82 14.37 -4.96
C ILE A 4 17.15 14.95 -5.48
N ALA A 5 17.39 14.88 -6.80
CA ALA A 5 18.60 15.42 -7.42
C ALA A 5 18.71 16.95 -7.22
N LEU A 6 17.62 17.68 -7.38
CA LEU A 6 17.56 19.13 -7.17
C LEU A 6 17.75 19.51 -5.69
N ALA A 7 17.20 18.74 -4.78
CA ALA A 7 17.39 18.95 -3.35
C ALA A 7 18.86 18.73 -2.92
N LEU A 8 19.49 17.67 -3.44
CA LEU A 8 20.91 17.36 -3.16
C LEU A 8 21.89 18.37 -3.75
N SER A 9 21.52 19.01 -4.87
CA SER A 9 22.42 19.96 -5.55
C SER A 9 22.45 21.35 -4.90
N LYS A 10 21.40 21.74 -4.15
CA LYS A 10 21.22 23.12 -3.71
C LYS A 10 21.67 23.44 -2.28
N SER A 11 21.67 22.51 -1.33
CA SER A 11 22.38 22.65 -0.06
C SER A 11 22.58 21.31 0.64
N ARG A 12 23.82 21.03 1.01
CA ARG A 12 24.23 19.82 1.74
C ARG A 12 23.62 19.75 3.15
N ASP A 13 23.44 20.90 3.77
CA ASP A 13 23.08 21.01 5.19
C ASP A 13 21.62 20.63 5.51
N THR A 14 20.72 20.69 4.50
CA THR A 14 19.29 20.35 4.69
C THR A 14 18.91 19.06 3.95
N SER A 15 19.73 18.59 3.02
CA SER A 15 19.46 17.40 2.19
C SER A 15 19.39 16.10 2.99
N TRP A 16 20.09 16.01 4.12
CA TRP A 16 20.05 14.82 4.98
C TRP A 16 18.65 14.57 5.57
N ILE A 17 17.84 15.62 5.81
CA ILE A 17 16.46 15.49 6.31
C ILE A 17 15.60 14.73 5.30
N LEU A 18 15.71 15.09 4.01
CA LEU A 18 14.99 14.38 2.95
C LEU A 18 15.46 12.93 2.79
N LEU A 19 16.78 12.71 2.94
CA LEU A 19 17.34 11.36 2.86
C LEU A 19 16.81 10.47 3.99
N VAL A 20 16.79 10.97 5.21
CA VAL A 20 16.20 10.27 6.37
C VAL A 20 14.71 10.01 6.15
N ALA A 21 13.95 11.01 5.70
CA ALA A 21 12.53 10.83 5.40
C ALA A 21 12.29 9.73 4.36
N VAL A 22 13.07 9.70 3.29
CA VAL A 22 13.00 8.66 2.25
C VAL A 22 13.33 7.27 2.82
N LEU A 23 14.36 7.15 3.63
CA LEU A 23 14.73 5.88 4.28
C LEU A 23 13.62 5.37 5.21
N VAL A 24 13.03 6.25 6.00
CA VAL A 24 11.90 5.91 6.88
C VAL A 24 10.70 5.46 6.05
N LEU A 25 10.38 6.14 4.95
CA LEU A 25 9.30 5.77 4.04
C LEU A 25 9.53 4.41 3.38
N LEU A 26 10.75 4.17 2.87
CA LEU A 26 11.10 2.88 2.26
C LEU A 26 10.98 1.75 3.28
N THR A 27 11.43 1.97 4.50
CA THR A 27 11.33 0.99 5.59
C THR A 27 9.87 0.71 5.93
N LEU A 28 9.05 1.73 6.07
CA LEU A 28 7.61 1.59 6.34
C LEU A 28 6.89 0.79 5.24
N ILE A 29 7.13 1.13 3.98
CA ILE A 29 6.52 0.45 2.84
C ILE A 29 7.00 -1.01 2.78
N SER A 30 8.29 -1.26 2.96
CA SER A 30 8.86 -2.61 2.93
C SER A 30 8.28 -3.50 4.02
N ILE A 31 8.14 -2.98 5.24
CA ILE A 31 7.49 -3.68 6.36
C ILE A 31 6.03 -3.97 6.03
N GLY A 32 5.27 -2.97 5.58
CA GLY A 32 3.87 -3.13 5.21
C GLY A 32 3.66 -4.20 4.14
N LEU A 33 4.49 -4.20 3.10
CA LEU A 33 4.45 -5.21 2.03
C LEU A 33 4.84 -6.60 2.53
N ALA A 34 5.88 -6.72 3.36
CA ALA A 34 6.32 -7.99 3.92
C ALA A 34 5.21 -8.69 4.74
N PHE A 35 4.40 -7.92 5.48
CA PHE A 35 3.26 -8.46 6.22
C PHE A 35 2.02 -8.71 5.36
N ALA A 36 1.74 -7.86 4.38
CA ALA A 36 0.53 -7.96 3.56
C ALA A 36 0.64 -9.02 2.45
N MET A 37 1.79 -9.13 1.76
CA MET A 37 1.95 -10.01 0.60
C MET A 37 1.64 -11.49 0.86
N PRO A 38 2.13 -12.14 1.94
CA PRO A 38 1.81 -13.55 2.20
C PRO A 38 0.30 -13.73 2.46
N LYS A 39 -0.34 -12.77 3.13
CA LYS A 39 -1.78 -12.82 3.40
C LYS A 39 -2.65 -12.57 2.16
N ILE A 40 -2.18 -11.75 1.23
CA ILE A 40 -2.86 -11.54 -0.07
C ILE A 40 -2.90 -12.84 -0.89
N LYS A 41 -1.82 -13.63 -0.87
CA LYS A 41 -1.80 -14.95 -1.54
C LYS A 41 -2.81 -15.92 -0.92
N ILE A 42 -2.88 -15.96 0.42
CA ILE A 42 -3.85 -16.79 1.15
C ILE A 42 -5.28 -16.30 0.86
N LEU A 43 -5.50 -14.99 0.82
CA LEU A 43 -6.81 -14.41 0.51
C LEU A 43 -7.35 -14.92 -0.82
N GLN A 44 -6.52 -15.02 -1.85
CA GLN A 44 -6.94 -15.51 -3.16
C GLN A 44 -7.45 -16.97 -3.09
N SER A 45 -6.71 -17.84 -2.41
CA SER A 45 -7.15 -19.24 -2.24
C SER A 45 -8.44 -19.39 -1.41
N LEU A 46 -8.66 -18.48 -0.44
CA LEU A 46 -9.89 -18.46 0.34
C LEU A 46 -11.09 -17.95 -0.48
N ILE A 47 -10.86 -16.99 -1.39
CA ILE A 47 -11.89 -16.56 -2.35
C ILE A 47 -12.29 -17.72 -3.26
N ASP A 48 -11.32 -18.45 -3.81
CA ASP A 48 -11.56 -19.58 -4.68
C ASP A 48 -12.35 -20.69 -3.95
N LYS A 49 -11.99 -20.98 -2.69
CA LYS A 49 -12.70 -21.92 -1.83
C LYS A 49 -14.14 -21.50 -1.57
N LEU A 50 -14.36 -20.22 -1.24
CA LEU A 50 -15.72 -19.69 -1.00
C LEU A 50 -16.57 -19.74 -2.27
N ASN A 51 -15.98 -19.40 -3.43
CA ASN A 51 -16.66 -19.49 -4.71
C ASN A 51 -17.05 -20.95 -5.06
N LEU A 52 -16.17 -21.92 -4.73
CA LEU A 52 -16.46 -23.33 -4.91
C LEU A 52 -17.67 -23.75 -4.07
N VAL A 53 -17.65 -23.48 -2.76
CA VAL A 53 -18.76 -23.79 -1.84
C VAL A 53 -20.05 -23.10 -2.29
N SER A 54 -19.98 -21.84 -2.73
CA SER A 54 -21.15 -21.12 -3.24
C SER A 54 -21.72 -21.77 -4.49
N ARG A 55 -20.87 -22.21 -5.42
CA ARG A 55 -21.29 -22.88 -6.65
C ARG A 55 -21.90 -24.25 -6.36
N GLU A 56 -21.29 -25.02 -5.46
CA GLU A 56 -21.84 -26.31 -5.01
C GLU A 56 -23.23 -26.14 -4.40
N ASN A 57 -23.41 -25.17 -3.51
CA ASN A 57 -24.68 -24.86 -2.86
C ASN A 57 -25.75 -24.45 -3.88
N LEU A 58 -25.39 -23.55 -4.83
CA LEU A 58 -26.33 -23.14 -5.87
C LEU A 58 -26.75 -24.29 -6.80
N SER A 59 -25.78 -25.12 -7.20
CA SER A 59 -26.07 -26.29 -8.08
C SER A 59 -26.81 -27.39 -7.35
N GLY A 60 -26.54 -27.58 -6.06
CA GLY A 60 -27.15 -28.62 -5.21
C GLY A 60 -28.40 -28.16 -4.45
N MET A 61 -28.90 -26.97 -4.68
CA MET A 61 -29.97 -26.34 -3.87
C MET A 61 -31.23 -27.24 -3.74
N MET A 62 -31.66 -27.89 -4.81
CA MET A 62 -32.81 -28.79 -4.76
C MET A 62 -32.54 -30.03 -3.90
N VAL A 63 -31.34 -30.59 -3.97
CA VAL A 63 -30.94 -31.76 -3.18
C VAL A 63 -30.83 -31.40 -1.71
N ILE A 64 -30.19 -30.25 -1.41
CA ILE A 64 -30.03 -29.76 -0.04
C ILE A 64 -31.39 -29.58 0.62
N ARG A 65 -32.38 -29.00 -0.07
CA ARG A 65 -33.75 -28.82 0.42
C ARG A 65 -34.49 -30.15 0.56
N ALA A 66 -34.32 -31.08 -0.41
CA ALA A 66 -34.99 -32.37 -0.36
C ALA A 66 -34.56 -33.22 0.85
N PHE A 67 -33.30 -33.06 1.28
CA PHE A 67 -32.75 -33.81 2.44
C PHE A 67 -32.73 -33.00 3.73
N GLY A 68 -33.20 -31.73 3.75
CA GLY A 68 -33.23 -30.89 4.93
C GLY A 68 -31.83 -30.56 5.50
N ASN A 69 -30.83 -30.46 4.61
CA ASN A 69 -29.42 -30.32 5.02
C ASN A 69 -28.90 -28.84 4.96
N GLU A 70 -29.85 -27.89 5.01
CA GLU A 70 -29.53 -26.46 4.88
C GLU A 70 -28.61 -25.98 6.00
N GLU A 71 -28.83 -26.40 7.23
CA GLU A 71 -28.02 -25.99 8.40
C GLU A 71 -26.57 -26.46 8.26
N HIS A 72 -26.33 -27.63 7.70
CA HIS A 72 -24.96 -28.12 7.48
C HIS A 72 -24.23 -27.29 6.44
N GLU A 73 -24.89 -26.99 5.33
CA GLU A 73 -24.29 -26.18 4.25
C GLU A 73 -24.11 -24.72 4.66
N GLU A 74 -25.00 -24.16 5.47
CA GLU A 74 -24.84 -22.84 6.05
C GLU A 74 -23.61 -22.79 6.97
N LYS A 75 -23.40 -23.77 7.84
CA LYS A 75 -22.20 -23.87 8.70
C LYS A 75 -20.92 -24.01 7.86
N ARG A 76 -20.95 -24.79 6.80
CA ARG A 76 -19.82 -24.97 5.88
C ARG A 76 -19.47 -23.65 5.14
N PHE A 77 -20.48 -22.93 4.68
CA PHE A 77 -20.32 -21.64 4.04
C PHE A 77 -19.78 -20.61 5.05
N GLU A 78 -20.38 -20.51 6.24
CA GLU A 78 -19.95 -19.55 7.28
C GLU A 78 -18.52 -19.82 7.76
N ALA A 79 -18.09 -21.06 7.86
CA ALA A 79 -16.70 -21.39 8.17
C ALA A 79 -15.74 -20.84 7.11
N SER A 80 -16.03 -21.03 5.81
CA SER A 80 -15.23 -20.52 4.70
C SER A 80 -15.26 -19.00 4.63
N ASN A 81 -16.42 -18.39 4.86
CA ASN A 81 -16.61 -16.93 4.92
C ASN A 81 -15.88 -16.28 6.10
N LYS A 82 -15.86 -16.95 7.25
CA LYS A 82 -15.14 -16.48 8.45
C LYS A 82 -13.65 -16.41 8.19
N ASP A 83 -13.05 -17.42 7.59
CA ASP A 83 -11.62 -17.45 7.27
C ASP A 83 -11.26 -16.34 6.28
N LEU A 84 -12.08 -16.16 5.24
CA LEU A 84 -11.94 -15.08 4.27
C LEU A 84 -12.03 -13.70 4.94
N ARG A 85 -13.06 -13.48 5.75
CA ARG A 85 -13.30 -12.24 6.48
C ARG A 85 -12.15 -11.89 7.42
N MET A 86 -11.64 -12.86 8.18
CA MET A 86 -10.54 -12.64 9.13
C MET A 86 -9.25 -12.26 8.39
N THR A 87 -8.93 -12.97 7.30
CA THR A 87 -7.75 -12.69 6.48
C THR A 87 -7.86 -11.33 5.80
N ASN A 88 -9.01 -11.02 5.20
CA ASN A 88 -9.23 -9.72 4.56
C ASN A 88 -9.18 -8.56 5.57
N ARG A 89 -9.78 -8.74 6.75
CA ARG A 89 -9.73 -7.74 7.83
C ARG A 89 -8.29 -7.45 8.27
N PHE A 90 -7.46 -8.47 8.37
CA PHE A 90 -6.04 -8.29 8.70
C PHE A 90 -5.32 -7.47 7.63
N ILE A 91 -5.51 -7.81 6.35
CA ILE A 91 -4.92 -7.09 5.22
C ILE A 91 -5.37 -5.63 5.21
N GLN A 92 -6.69 -5.40 5.31
CA GLN A 92 -7.25 -4.05 5.31
C GLN A 92 -6.74 -3.21 6.50
N ARG A 93 -6.64 -3.81 7.68
CA ARG A 93 -6.08 -3.13 8.87
C ARG A 93 -4.62 -2.76 8.67
N THR A 94 -3.82 -3.64 8.09
CA THR A 94 -2.41 -3.36 7.79
C THR A 94 -2.26 -2.23 6.78
N ILE A 95 -3.03 -2.24 5.70
CA ILE A 95 -3.01 -1.20 4.67
C ILE A 95 -3.51 0.14 5.22
N SER A 96 -4.57 0.13 6.04
CA SER A 96 -5.15 1.35 6.61
C SER A 96 -4.21 2.13 7.54
N ILE A 97 -3.21 1.47 8.13
CA ILE A 97 -2.19 2.13 8.96
C ILE A 97 -1.18 2.93 8.10
N VAL A 98 -0.96 2.53 6.86
CA VAL A 98 0.03 3.17 5.98
C VAL A 98 -0.29 4.65 5.76
N GLN A 99 -1.56 4.98 5.50
CA GLN A 99 -1.97 6.37 5.22
C GLN A 99 -1.72 7.33 6.39
N PRO A 100 -2.15 7.05 7.64
CA PRO A 100 -1.81 7.88 8.80
C PRO A 100 -0.30 7.99 9.04
N MET A 101 0.44 6.90 8.90
CA MET A 101 1.90 6.92 9.08
C MET A 101 2.59 7.81 8.05
N MET A 102 2.16 7.78 6.79
CA MET A 102 2.64 8.70 5.75
C MET A 102 2.39 10.17 6.12
N THR A 103 1.19 10.48 6.63
CA THR A 103 0.84 11.83 7.07
C THR A 103 1.72 12.28 8.24
N VAL A 104 1.98 11.41 9.19
CA VAL A 104 2.89 11.68 10.32
C VAL A 104 4.30 11.99 9.80
N ILE A 105 4.86 11.14 8.93
CA ILE A 105 6.18 11.34 8.34
C ILE A 105 6.25 12.68 7.60
N MET A 106 5.22 13.01 6.80
CA MET A 106 5.13 14.27 6.07
C MET A 106 5.17 15.47 7.01
N ASN A 107 4.37 15.45 8.08
CA ASN A 107 4.31 16.54 9.04
C ASN A 107 5.63 16.70 9.82
N PHE A 108 6.22 15.60 10.28
CA PHE A 108 7.53 15.64 10.94
C PHE A 108 8.62 16.15 10.00
N THR A 109 8.64 15.72 8.75
CA THR A 109 9.59 16.20 7.75
C THR A 109 9.41 17.71 7.52
N SER A 110 8.17 18.19 7.40
CA SER A 110 7.88 19.61 7.23
C SER A 110 8.36 20.45 8.43
N VAL A 111 8.09 20.01 9.65
CA VAL A 111 8.55 20.66 10.88
C VAL A 111 10.08 20.67 10.95
N ALA A 112 10.72 19.54 10.63
CA ALA A 112 12.18 19.46 10.61
C ALA A 112 12.80 20.43 9.58
N VAL A 113 12.25 20.51 8.37
CA VAL A 113 12.72 21.45 7.34
C VAL A 113 12.54 22.89 7.79
N VAL A 114 11.42 23.24 8.42
CA VAL A 114 11.20 24.59 8.94
C VAL A 114 12.18 24.90 10.07
N TRP A 115 12.37 24.00 11.01
CA TRP A 115 13.26 24.20 12.16
C TRP A 115 14.72 24.37 11.74
N PHE A 116 15.25 23.43 10.98
CA PHE A 116 16.64 23.49 10.52
C PHE A 116 16.85 24.58 9.46
N GLY A 117 15.85 24.81 8.59
CA GLY A 117 15.89 25.87 7.59
C GLY A 117 15.87 27.26 8.20
N ALA A 118 15.08 27.50 9.27
CA ALA A 118 15.06 28.77 9.98
C ALA A 118 16.42 29.09 10.64
N ASN A 119 17.05 28.10 11.27
CA ASN A 119 18.39 28.24 11.82
C ASN A 119 19.44 28.58 10.73
N ALA A 120 19.36 27.87 9.59
CA ALA A 120 20.25 28.12 8.46
C ALA A 120 20.07 29.53 7.83
N ILE A 121 18.85 30.09 7.86
CA ILE A 121 18.57 31.45 7.40
C ILE A 121 19.21 32.47 8.36
N ILE A 122 19.12 32.24 9.68
CA ILE A 122 19.74 33.11 10.69
C ILE A 122 21.26 33.17 10.49
N GLU A 123 21.88 32.06 10.15
CA GLU A 123 23.31 31.95 9.84
C GLU A 123 23.68 32.49 8.44
N ARG A 124 22.70 33.02 7.67
CA ARG A 124 22.84 33.54 6.30
C ARG A 124 23.31 32.49 5.27
N ASN A 125 23.13 31.21 5.56
CA ASN A 125 23.48 30.10 4.66
C ASN A 125 22.33 29.70 3.74
N LEU A 126 21.11 30.22 3.97
CA LEU A 126 19.92 29.87 3.20
C LEU A 126 19.01 31.09 2.99
N GLU A 127 18.40 31.17 1.81
CA GLU A 127 17.35 32.16 1.51
C GLU A 127 15.95 31.60 1.83
N LEU A 128 15.01 32.47 2.20
CA LEU A 128 13.62 32.09 2.51
C LEU A 128 12.97 31.30 1.35
N GLY A 129 13.25 31.72 0.10
CA GLY A 129 12.76 31.04 -1.10
C GLY A 129 13.28 29.61 -1.24
N GLN A 130 14.51 29.36 -0.81
CA GLN A 130 15.08 28.01 -0.82
C GLN A 130 14.42 27.13 0.23
N MET A 131 14.13 27.63 1.43
CA MET A 131 13.40 26.88 2.46
C MET A 131 12.00 26.48 1.96
N MET A 132 11.27 27.40 1.33
CA MET A 132 9.96 27.08 0.73
C MET A 132 10.07 26.02 -0.35
N ALA A 133 11.10 26.07 -1.19
CA ALA A 133 11.36 25.04 -2.20
C ALA A 133 11.64 23.66 -1.58
N TYR A 134 12.36 23.59 -0.46
CA TYR A 134 12.61 22.33 0.26
C TYR A 134 11.33 21.68 0.79
N ILE A 135 10.41 22.47 1.36
CA ILE A 135 9.10 21.97 1.80
C ILE A 135 8.35 21.37 0.62
N GLN A 136 8.32 22.06 -0.53
CA GLN A 136 7.69 21.58 -1.74
C GLN A 136 8.33 20.29 -2.26
N TYR A 137 9.66 20.21 -2.27
CA TYR A 137 10.36 18.98 -2.69
C TYR A 137 10.08 17.81 -1.75
N ALA A 138 10.03 18.05 -0.44
CA ALA A 138 9.65 17.02 0.53
C ALA A 138 8.25 16.47 0.25
N MET A 139 7.28 17.36 0.02
CA MET A 139 5.91 16.93 -0.34
C MET A 139 5.88 16.11 -1.63
N HIS A 140 6.57 16.54 -2.68
CA HIS A 140 6.62 15.82 -3.95
C HIS A 140 7.28 14.45 -3.81
N VAL A 141 8.34 14.34 -3.02
CA VAL A 141 9.00 13.05 -2.75
C VAL A 141 8.04 12.10 -2.04
N ILE A 142 7.38 12.53 -0.97
CA ILE A 142 6.45 11.70 -0.20
C ILE A 142 5.27 11.25 -1.07
N MET A 143 4.68 12.16 -1.86
CA MET A 143 3.61 11.84 -2.79
C MET A 143 4.05 10.86 -3.87
N SER A 144 5.26 10.99 -4.41
CA SER A 144 5.81 10.04 -5.39
C SER A 144 5.94 8.63 -4.81
N PHE A 145 6.35 8.48 -3.56
CA PHE A 145 6.39 7.18 -2.88
C PHE A 145 5.01 6.59 -2.65
N LEU A 146 4.02 7.42 -2.34
CA LEU A 146 2.62 6.99 -2.21
C LEU A 146 2.10 6.44 -3.54
N PHE A 147 2.37 7.12 -4.66
CA PHE A 147 2.02 6.63 -6.00
C PHE A 147 2.72 5.32 -6.34
N ILE A 148 4.01 5.19 -6.02
CA ILE A 148 4.77 3.95 -6.22
C ILE A 148 4.14 2.81 -5.41
N ALA A 149 3.82 3.03 -4.13
CA ALA A 149 3.16 2.03 -3.30
C ALA A 149 1.81 1.59 -3.87
N MET A 150 1.02 2.53 -4.39
CA MET A 150 -0.27 2.27 -5.05
C MET A 150 -0.11 1.43 -6.33
N ILE A 151 0.92 1.73 -7.14
CA ILE A 151 1.26 0.97 -8.34
C ILE A 151 1.65 -0.46 -7.98
N PHE A 152 2.46 -0.68 -6.95
CA PHE A 152 2.89 -2.01 -6.52
C PHE A 152 1.71 -2.93 -6.12
N VAL A 153 0.66 -2.37 -5.54
CA VAL A 153 -0.57 -3.12 -5.22
C VAL A 153 -1.33 -3.53 -6.48
N ASN A 154 -1.26 -2.74 -7.56
CA ASN A 154 -2.01 -2.97 -8.80
C ASN A 154 -1.22 -3.77 -9.86
N ILE A 155 0.10 -3.79 -9.82
CA ILE A 155 0.97 -4.51 -10.76
C ILE A 155 0.57 -5.98 -10.94
N PRO A 156 0.33 -6.80 -9.89
CA PRO A 156 -0.03 -8.20 -10.06
C PRO A 156 -1.29 -8.41 -10.91
N ARG A 157 -2.28 -7.53 -10.76
CA ARG A 157 -3.52 -7.57 -11.56
C ARG A 157 -3.26 -7.23 -13.03
N ALA A 158 -2.45 -6.21 -13.27
CA ALA A 158 -2.07 -5.80 -14.62
C ALA A 158 -1.28 -6.89 -15.34
N LEU A 159 -0.33 -7.54 -14.67
CA LEU A 159 0.47 -8.64 -15.23
C LEU A 159 -0.40 -9.83 -15.66
N VAL A 160 -1.39 -10.21 -14.86
CA VAL A 160 -2.33 -11.29 -15.22
C VAL A 160 -3.14 -10.91 -16.46
N SER A 161 -3.59 -9.66 -16.56
CA SER A 161 -4.33 -9.17 -17.73
C SER A 161 -3.47 -9.14 -18.99
N ILE A 162 -2.23 -8.67 -18.89
CA ILE A 162 -1.27 -8.64 -20.00
C ILE A 162 -0.98 -10.06 -20.49
N ARG A 163 -0.76 -11.01 -19.58
CA ARG A 163 -0.52 -12.41 -19.93
C ARG A 163 -1.70 -13.03 -20.69
N ARG A 164 -2.94 -12.80 -20.23
CA ARG A 164 -4.14 -13.29 -20.92
C ARG A 164 -4.32 -12.70 -22.32
N VAL A 165 -4.00 -11.40 -22.49
CA VAL A 165 -4.02 -10.75 -23.81
C VAL A 165 -2.92 -11.32 -24.70
N GLY A 166 -1.70 -11.55 -24.15
CA GLY A 166 -0.60 -12.17 -24.89
C GLY A 166 -0.96 -13.57 -25.40
N GLU A 167 -1.56 -14.42 -24.56
CA GLU A 167 -2.01 -15.76 -24.94
C GLU A 167 -3.03 -15.77 -26.11
N ILE A 168 -3.83 -14.70 -26.25
CA ILE A 168 -4.80 -14.56 -27.37
C ILE A 168 -4.12 -14.07 -28.65
N LEU A 169 -3.07 -13.24 -28.52
CA LEU A 169 -2.36 -12.68 -29.67
C LEU A 169 -1.33 -13.62 -30.28
N GLU A 170 -0.89 -14.64 -29.53
CA GLU A 170 0.05 -15.66 -30.00
C GLU A 170 -0.66 -16.87 -30.67
N THR A 171 -2.01 -16.88 -30.71
CA THR A 171 -2.85 -17.91 -31.38
C THR A 171 -3.31 -17.40 -32.72
#